data_4553960a81577bb96343fe0140d3772c
#
_entry.id   4553960a81577bb96343fe0140d3772c
#
_cell.length_a   1.000
_cell.length_b   1.000
_cell.length_c   1.000
_cell.angle_alpha   90.00
_cell.angle_beta   90.00
_cell.angle_gamma   90.00
#
_symmetry.space_group_name_H-M   'P 1'
#
loop_
_entity.id
_entity.type
_entity.pdbx_description
1 polymer ?
#
loop_
_entity_poly.entity_id
_entity_poly.type
_entity_poly.pdbx_seq_one_letter_code
_entity_poly.pdbx_strand_id
1 'polypeptide(L)'
;MAKSSNNKEEVYSIDFKKLERQGFSSEFLISEKLKSAGIKIKDSESLDQLLSKCSKFKKVPYEFITPELSLSESIIRTLLIRKNSKTGMHQIQSDLSAVWLDHYKLPYKNISDTGVLGILEKSGFFINSKA
;
A
#
# COMPACT_ATOMS: atom_id res chain seq x y z
N MET A 1 -21.40 14.00 16.97
CA MET A 1 -20.91 13.89 17.14
C MET A 1 -20.39 13.52 17.41
N ALA A 2 -20.13 13.55 17.27
CA ALA A 2 -19.40 13.22 17.51
C ALA A 2 -18.98 12.59 17.55
N LYS A 3 -18.88 12.39 17.62
CA LYS A 3 -18.29 11.85 17.59
C LYS A 3 -17.51 11.41 17.20
N SER A 4 -17.87 11.17 16.95
CA SER A 4 -16.95 10.73 15.95
C SER A 4 -15.54 11.23 16.18
N SER A 5 -15.38 12.39 16.60
CA SER A 5 -14.06 12.94 16.92
C SER A 5 -13.34 12.09 17.95
N ASN A 6 -14.10 11.38 18.75
CA ASN A 6 -13.55 10.49 19.76
C ASN A 6 -13.18 9.14 19.21
N ASN A 7 -13.65 8.85 18.00
CA ASN A 7 -13.37 7.57 17.36
C ASN A 7 -12.18 7.74 16.44
N LYS A 8 -11.02 7.48 17.00
CA LYS A 8 -9.81 7.54 16.18
C LYS A 8 -9.90 6.46 15.12
N GLU A 9 -9.70 6.86 13.90
CA GLU A 9 -9.67 5.92 12.80
C GLU A 9 -8.51 4.97 12.99
N GLU A 10 -8.75 3.68 12.75
CA GLU A 10 -7.68 2.71 12.75
C GLU A 10 -6.78 2.97 11.55
N VAL A 11 -5.47 2.84 11.75
CA VAL A 11 -4.50 3.07 10.71
C VAL A 11 -3.68 1.82 10.50
N TYR A 12 -3.19 1.65 9.29
CA TYR A 12 -2.54 0.43 8.86
C TYR A 12 -1.19 0.71 8.23
N SER A 13 -0.28 -0.23 8.39
CA SER A 13 1.02 -0.22 7.73
C SER A 13 1.44 -1.66 7.47
N ILE A 14 2.39 -1.85 6.55
CA ILE A 14 2.90 -3.18 6.25
C ILE A 14 3.77 -3.65 7.41
N ASP A 15 3.56 -4.89 7.84
CA ASP A 15 4.31 -5.48 8.95
C ASP A 15 5.60 -6.13 8.43
N PHE A 16 6.63 -5.33 8.18
CA PHE A 16 7.90 -5.81 7.68
C PHE A 16 8.58 -6.77 8.66
N LYS A 17 8.45 -6.52 9.96
CA LYS A 17 9.08 -7.39 10.96
C LYS A 17 8.50 -8.80 10.91
N LYS A 18 7.18 -8.89 10.73
CA LYS A 18 6.53 -10.19 10.63
C LYS A 18 6.98 -10.93 9.37
N LEU A 19 7.06 -10.22 8.24
CA LEU A 19 7.51 -10.82 7.00
C LEU A 19 8.92 -11.38 7.15
N GLU A 20 9.81 -10.65 7.82
CA GLU A 20 11.17 -11.10 8.01
C GLU A 20 11.26 -12.30 8.95
N ARG A 21 10.41 -12.33 9.98
CA ARG A 21 10.35 -13.50 10.86
C ARG A 21 9.87 -14.75 10.11
N GLN A 22 9.09 -14.55 9.04
CA GLN A 22 8.61 -15.66 8.21
C GLN A 22 9.59 -16.03 7.10
N GLY A 23 10.77 -15.41 7.06
CA GLY A 23 11.81 -15.74 6.10
C GLY A 23 11.79 -14.91 4.83
N PHE A 24 10.97 -13.86 4.76
CA PHE A 24 10.92 -12.99 3.59
C PHE A 24 11.79 -11.76 3.80
N SER A 25 12.56 -11.38 2.78
CA SER A 25 13.32 -10.13 2.82
C SER A 25 12.43 -9.00 2.37
N SER A 26 12.24 -8.01 3.24
CA SER A 26 11.46 -6.82 2.90
C SER A 26 12.09 -6.07 1.72
N GLU A 27 13.41 -5.94 1.74
CA GLU A 27 14.14 -5.28 0.66
C GLU A 27 13.95 -6.00 -0.67
N PHE A 28 14.02 -7.33 -0.66
CA PHE A 28 13.81 -8.10 -1.87
C PHE A 28 12.40 -7.91 -2.42
N LEU A 29 11.40 -7.98 -1.56
CA LEU A 29 10.00 -7.85 -2.00
C LEU A 29 9.75 -6.47 -2.62
N ILE A 30 10.25 -5.40 -1.99
CA ILE A 30 10.07 -4.06 -2.52
C ILE A 30 10.86 -3.89 -3.82
N SER A 31 12.09 -4.41 -3.87
CA SER A 31 12.92 -4.32 -5.07
C SER A 31 12.22 -4.95 -6.27
N GLU A 32 11.59 -6.12 -6.08
CA GLU A 32 10.92 -6.78 -7.19
C GLU A 32 9.75 -5.94 -7.72
N LYS A 33 9.00 -5.30 -6.82
CA LYS A 33 7.90 -4.42 -7.24
C LYS A 33 8.41 -3.21 -8.01
N LEU A 34 9.50 -2.61 -7.56
CA LEU A 34 10.09 -1.46 -8.25
C LEU A 34 10.66 -1.86 -9.61
N LYS A 35 11.32 -3.01 -9.69
CA LYS A 35 11.82 -3.51 -10.97
C LYS A 35 10.69 -3.74 -11.95
N SER A 36 9.57 -4.27 -11.49
CA SER A 36 8.42 -4.49 -12.36
C SER A 36 7.85 -3.18 -12.91
N ALA A 37 8.10 -2.08 -12.21
CA ALA A 37 7.69 -0.75 -12.66
C ALA A 37 8.78 -0.02 -13.45
N GLY A 38 9.86 -0.72 -13.80
CA GLY A 38 10.92 -0.15 -14.63
C GLY A 38 11.98 0.61 -13.87
N ILE A 39 12.02 0.50 -12.54
CA ILE A 39 13.00 1.21 -11.71
C ILE A 39 14.23 0.35 -11.54
N LYS A 40 15.41 0.93 -11.75
CA LYS A 40 16.69 0.25 -11.55
C LYS A 40 17.03 0.22 -10.06
N ILE A 41 17.43 -0.94 -9.57
CA ILE A 41 17.74 -1.15 -8.16
C ILE A 41 19.19 -1.65 -8.04
N LYS A 42 19.94 -1.07 -7.12
CA LYS A 42 21.28 -1.56 -6.78
C LYS A 42 21.16 -2.67 -5.75
N ASP A 43 22.16 -3.56 -5.73
CA ASP A 43 22.11 -4.77 -4.93
C ASP A 43 21.99 -4.56 -3.43
N SER A 44 22.50 -3.48 -2.90
CA SER A 44 22.58 -3.27 -1.46
C SER A 44 21.78 -2.07 -0.96
N GLU A 45 20.70 -1.73 -1.63
CA GLU A 45 19.87 -0.62 -1.18
C GLU A 45 19.16 -0.96 0.12
N SER A 46 19.13 -0.01 1.04
CA SER A 46 18.46 -0.18 2.32
C SER A 46 16.95 -0.05 2.16
N LEU A 47 16.22 -0.48 3.18
CA LEU A 47 14.77 -0.33 3.19
C LEU A 47 14.36 1.13 2.99
N ASP A 48 15.02 2.06 3.69
CA ASP A 48 14.71 3.48 3.55
C ASP A 48 14.92 3.99 2.14
N GLN A 49 16.01 3.56 1.49
CA GLN A 49 16.27 3.95 0.11
C GLN A 49 15.20 3.42 -0.83
N LEU A 50 14.79 2.18 -0.63
CA LEU A 50 13.74 1.57 -1.44
C LEU A 50 12.39 2.26 -1.24
N LEU A 51 12.04 2.58 -0.01
CA LEU A 51 10.81 3.32 0.27
C LEU A 51 10.83 4.72 -0.35
N SER A 52 12.00 5.36 -0.35
CA SER A 52 12.13 6.66 -1.00
C SER A 52 11.88 6.56 -2.51
N LYS A 53 12.33 5.47 -3.13
CA LYS A 53 12.05 5.23 -4.55
C LYS A 53 10.57 5.01 -4.80
N CYS A 54 9.91 4.27 -3.92
CA CYS A 54 8.46 4.08 -4.03
C CYS A 54 7.71 5.42 -3.94
N SER A 55 8.15 6.31 -3.07
CA SER A 55 7.46 7.58 -2.86
C SER A 55 7.54 8.50 -4.07
N LYS A 56 8.43 8.23 -5.02
CA LYS A 56 8.49 9.02 -6.25
C LYS A 56 7.26 8.82 -7.12
N PHE A 57 6.50 7.77 -6.90
CA PHE A 57 5.25 7.54 -7.62
C PHE A 57 4.08 8.35 -7.08
N LYS A 58 4.30 9.21 -6.10
CA LYS A 58 3.23 10.01 -5.48
C LYS A 58 2.42 10.80 -6.49
N LYS A 59 3.08 11.34 -7.51
CA LYS A 59 2.41 12.14 -8.56
C LYS A 59 1.90 11.29 -9.71
N VAL A 60 2.42 10.08 -9.86
CA VAL A 60 2.04 9.18 -10.95
C VAL A 60 1.78 7.77 -10.39
N PRO A 61 0.87 7.64 -9.42
CA PRO A 61 0.67 6.34 -8.76
C PRO A 61 0.22 5.26 -9.73
N TYR A 62 -0.42 5.63 -10.83
CA TYR A 62 -0.85 4.68 -11.86
C TYR A 62 0.31 4.02 -12.59
N GLU A 63 1.53 4.50 -12.43
CA GLU A 63 2.71 3.84 -13.00
C GLU A 63 3.22 2.72 -12.09
N PHE A 64 2.77 2.68 -10.84
CA PHE A 64 3.17 1.66 -9.88
C PHE A 64 2.00 0.74 -9.52
N ILE A 65 0.78 1.27 -9.52
CA ILE A 65 -0.43 0.52 -9.24
C ILE A 65 -1.18 0.36 -10.57
N THR A 66 -1.02 -0.81 -11.19
CA THR A 66 -1.54 -1.05 -12.55
C THR A 66 -2.82 -1.86 -12.50
N PRO A 67 -3.59 -1.89 -13.63
CA PRO A 67 -4.94 -2.49 -13.62
C PRO A 67 -4.99 -3.97 -13.32
N GLU A 68 -3.93 -4.72 -13.65
CA GLU A 68 -3.94 -6.17 -13.50
C GLU A 68 -3.65 -6.63 -12.07
N LEU A 69 -3.24 -5.72 -11.18
CA LEU A 69 -2.87 -6.10 -9.82
C LEU A 69 -4.09 -6.47 -8.98
N SER A 70 -3.89 -7.41 -8.06
CA SER A 70 -4.93 -7.75 -7.09
C SER A 70 -5.15 -6.58 -6.13
N LEU A 71 -6.27 -6.59 -5.43
CA LEU A 71 -6.54 -5.58 -4.42
C LEU A 71 -5.47 -5.59 -3.33
N SER A 72 -5.07 -6.78 -2.88
CA SER A 72 -4.03 -6.93 -1.85
C SER A 72 -2.71 -6.29 -2.29
N GLU A 73 -2.25 -6.61 -3.50
CA GLU A 73 -1.01 -6.06 -4.01
C GLU A 73 -1.11 -4.54 -4.18
N SER A 74 -2.27 -4.06 -4.63
CA SER A 74 -2.47 -2.63 -4.83
C SER A 74 -2.45 -1.86 -3.51
N ILE A 75 -3.02 -2.43 -2.45
CA ILE A 75 -2.96 -1.82 -1.12
C ILE A 75 -1.51 -1.74 -0.64
N ILE A 76 -0.76 -2.82 -0.82
CA ILE A 76 0.65 -2.85 -0.44
C ILE A 76 1.40 -1.72 -1.16
N ARG A 77 1.20 -1.59 -2.47
CA ARG A 77 1.90 -0.54 -3.24
C ARG A 77 1.45 0.86 -2.84
N THR A 78 0.18 1.04 -2.48
CA THR A 78 -0.32 2.31 -1.98
C THR A 78 0.45 2.72 -0.71
N LEU A 79 0.62 1.79 0.22
CA LEU A 79 1.35 2.06 1.45
C LEU A 79 2.84 2.30 1.19
N LEU A 80 3.42 1.60 0.23
CA LEU A 80 4.82 1.81 -0.14
C LEU A 80 5.04 3.23 -0.70
N ILE A 81 4.12 3.72 -1.51
CA ILE A 81 4.21 5.10 -2.03
C ILE A 81 4.21 6.10 -0.88
N ARG A 82 3.53 5.78 0.21
CA ARG A 82 3.48 6.60 1.41
C ARG A 82 4.62 6.31 2.37
N LYS A 83 5.65 5.60 1.93
CA LYS A 83 6.80 5.19 2.76
C LYS A 83 6.35 4.37 3.96
N ASN A 84 5.29 3.62 3.79
CA ASN A 84 4.70 2.77 4.81
C ASN A 84 4.29 3.55 6.07
N SER A 85 3.90 4.80 5.90
CA SER A 85 3.34 5.56 7.02
C SER A 85 1.97 4.98 7.39
N LYS A 86 1.60 5.14 8.65
CA LYS A 86 0.30 4.66 9.13
C LYS A 86 -0.81 5.41 8.39
N THR A 87 -1.69 4.66 7.74
CA THR A 87 -2.70 5.23 6.84
C THR A 87 -4.06 4.59 7.12
N GLY A 88 -5.09 5.43 7.21
CA GLY A 88 -6.46 4.96 7.42
C GLY A 88 -7.05 4.32 6.19
N MET A 89 -8.06 3.48 6.39
CA MET A 89 -8.73 2.77 5.31
C MET A 89 -9.29 3.71 4.25
N HIS A 90 -9.92 4.80 4.68
CA HIS A 90 -10.55 5.72 3.73
C HIS A 90 -9.52 6.41 2.84
N GLN A 91 -8.34 6.70 3.37
CA GLN A 91 -7.29 7.28 2.57
C GLN A 91 -6.75 6.25 1.55
N ILE A 92 -6.63 5.00 1.97
CA ILE A 92 -6.22 3.93 1.05
C ILE A 92 -7.25 3.80 -0.08
N GLN A 93 -8.54 3.81 0.28
CA GLN A 93 -9.60 3.76 -0.73
C GLN A 93 -9.53 4.94 -1.69
N SER A 94 -9.30 6.13 -1.16
CA SER A 94 -9.18 7.33 -1.98
C SER A 94 -8.01 7.23 -2.96
N ASP A 95 -6.87 6.76 -2.48
CA ASP A 95 -5.70 6.57 -3.33
C ASP A 95 -5.99 5.57 -4.46
N LEU A 96 -6.63 4.45 -4.13
CA LEU A 96 -6.97 3.44 -5.13
C LEU A 96 -8.01 3.94 -6.11
N SER A 97 -8.99 4.71 -5.63
CA SER A 97 -10.00 5.30 -6.52
C SER A 97 -9.38 6.23 -7.54
N ALA A 98 -8.41 7.02 -7.11
CA ALA A 98 -7.73 7.95 -8.02
C ALA A 98 -7.05 7.20 -9.16
N VAL A 99 -6.49 6.03 -8.87
CA VAL A 99 -5.81 5.22 -9.88
C VAL A 99 -6.81 4.43 -10.72
N TRP A 100 -7.63 3.63 -10.07
CA TRP A 100 -8.47 2.67 -10.77
C TRP A 100 -9.72 3.29 -11.40
N LEU A 101 -10.38 4.18 -10.69
CA LEU A 101 -11.61 4.78 -11.20
C LEU A 101 -11.32 6.03 -12.03
N ASP A 102 -10.49 6.92 -11.52
CA ASP A 102 -10.26 8.20 -12.20
C ASP A 102 -9.29 8.09 -13.37
N HIS A 103 -8.18 7.38 -13.18
CA HIS A 103 -7.18 7.28 -14.23
C HIS A 103 -7.49 6.15 -15.23
N TYR A 104 -7.69 4.92 -14.72
CA TYR A 104 -7.89 3.76 -15.60
C TYR A 104 -9.34 3.51 -16.00
N LYS A 105 -10.29 4.20 -15.36
CA LYS A 105 -11.73 4.08 -15.68
C LYS A 105 -12.23 2.64 -15.50
N LEU A 106 -11.93 2.05 -14.34
CA LEU A 106 -12.28 0.66 -14.04
C LEU A 106 -13.35 0.60 -12.93
N PRO A 107 -14.62 0.85 -13.26
CA PRO A 107 -15.67 0.90 -12.23
C PRO A 107 -15.98 -0.45 -11.58
N TYR A 108 -15.50 -1.54 -12.18
CA TYR A 108 -15.75 -2.88 -11.64
C TYR A 108 -14.75 -3.28 -10.54
N LYS A 109 -13.73 -2.48 -10.29
CA LYS A 109 -12.78 -2.80 -9.22
C LYS A 109 -13.43 -2.60 -7.86
N ASN A 110 -13.28 -3.60 -6.99
CA ASN A 110 -13.92 -3.58 -5.68
C ASN A 110 -13.02 -2.90 -4.64
N ILE A 111 -13.28 -1.63 -4.39
CA ILE A 111 -12.59 -0.88 -3.35
C ILE A 111 -13.56 -0.46 -2.25
N SER A 112 -14.59 -1.26 -2.03
CA SER A 112 -15.56 -1.03 -0.97
C SER A 112 -14.92 -1.20 0.41
N ASP A 113 -15.61 -0.70 1.42
CA ASP A 113 -15.17 -0.85 2.81
C ASP A 113 -14.91 -2.31 3.14
N THR A 114 -15.85 -3.18 2.81
CA THR A 114 -15.72 -4.61 3.10
C THR A 114 -14.52 -5.23 2.41
N GLY A 115 -14.31 -4.90 1.13
CA GLY A 115 -13.20 -5.44 0.36
C GLY A 115 -11.85 -5.01 0.91
N VAL A 116 -11.69 -3.71 1.13
CA VAL A 116 -10.41 -3.17 1.60
C VAL A 116 -10.14 -3.61 3.03
N LEU A 117 -11.14 -3.50 3.90
CA LEU A 117 -10.98 -3.87 5.30
C LEU A 117 -10.67 -5.36 5.45
N GLY A 118 -11.30 -6.19 4.64
CA GLY A 118 -11.01 -7.62 4.64
C GLY A 118 -9.56 -7.93 4.38
N ILE A 119 -8.96 -7.25 3.41
CA ILE A 119 -7.54 -7.41 3.12
C ILE A 119 -6.68 -6.91 4.27
N LEU A 120 -6.98 -5.71 4.78
CA LEU A 120 -6.19 -5.11 5.84
C LEU A 120 -6.19 -5.94 7.12
N GLU A 121 -7.31 -6.57 7.44
CA GLU A 121 -7.45 -7.29 8.71
C GLU A 121 -7.18 -8.78 8.62
N LYS A 122 -7.38 -9.39 7.44
CA LYS A 122 -7.33 -10.84 7.34
C LYS A 122 -6.14 -11.39 6.55
N SER A 123 -5.45 -10.55 5.78
CA SER A 123 -4.35 -11.05 4.96
C SER A 123 -3.10 -11.42 5.76
N GLY A 124 -2.92 -10.81 6.93
CA GLY A 124 -1.74 -11.05 7.75
C GLY A 124 -0.53 -10.21 7.38
N PHE A 125 -0.64 -9.31 6.41
CA PHE A 125 0.49 -8.48 5.97
C PHE A 125 0.57 -7.13 6.68
N PHE A 126 -0.44 -6.75 7.43
CA PHE A 126 -0.56 -5.38 7.91
C PHE A 126 -0.66 -5.31 9.44
N ILE A 127 -0.13 -4.22 9.99
CA ILE A 127 -0.30 -3.88 11.40
C ILE A 127 -1.46 -2.91 11.50
N ASN A 128 -2.39 -3.21 12.40
CA ASN A 128 -3.51 -2.33 12.71
C ASN A 128 -3.14 -1.56 13.98
N SER A 129 -3.17 -0.24 13.90
CA SER A 129 -2.91 0.65 15.04
C SER A 129 -4.01 1.69 15.11
N LYS A 130 -4.14 2.33 16.25
CA LYS A 130 -5.04 3.48 16.32
C LYS A 130 -4.24 4.77 16.24
N ALA A 131 -4.79 5.73 15.50
CA ALA A 131 -4.15 7.01 15.32
C ALA A 131 -4.08 7.78 16.64
#